data_94ae5f2c6307ef323e2ba80c4c8034b9
#
_entry.id   94ae5f2c6307ef323e2ba80c4c8034b9
#
_cell.length_a   1.000
_cell.length_b   1.000
_cell.length_c   1.000
_cell.angle_alpha   90.00
_cell.angle_beta   90.00
_cell.angle_gamma   90.00
#
_symmetry.space_group_name_H-M   'P 1'
#
loop_
_entity.id
_entity.type
_entity.pdbx_description
1 polymer ?
#
loop_
_entity_poly.entity_id
_entity_poly.type
_entity_poly.pdbx_seq_one_letter_code
_entity_poly.pdbx_strand_id
1 'polypeptide(L)'
;MTLPHGTIMGGLSVVPDLAQAIAAYRDVLRLELVEQGVLDAGLAASWGCPASAGASHAVLRPASGAACWFRLVEQPTHPDFRPTTTYGWAAFETTVEDVWHWPEALPPELWEIVGPPKKLENVAPSFIPMQALGPGREMIYLNQVLSDMGDLDLPRAAAPVDRIFITVLAAPDRAAALAWYRDALGLERGADYTLPYSMINKAFELPAETLTTISMVRAGRMPIVEVDDYPPAATPRARHAGMLPPGNALVTLAVRDLDACRAKWIAPPAAREGALYEGRRAATAIGAAGELVECVEVGG
;
A
#
# COMPACT_ATOMS: atom_id res chain seq x y z
N MET A 1 16.46 6.86 14.86
CA MET A 1 15.16 7.46 15.31
C MET A 1 14.14 6.32 15.30
N THR A 2 13.50 6.00 16.43
CA THR A 2 12.53 4.91 16.52
C THR A 2 11.23 5.33 15.82
N LEU A 3 10.71 4.51 14.90
CA LEU A 3 9.43 4.78 14.23
C LEU A 3 8.27 4.61 15.22
N PRO A 4 7.24 5.47 15.17
CA PRO A 4 6.01 5.25 15.93
C PRO A 4 5.32 3.93 15.57
N HIS A 5 4.64 3.32 16.55
CA HIS A 5 3.78 2.16 16.31
C HIS A 5 2.72 2.49 15.25
N GLY A 6 2.50 1.58 14.31
CA GLY A 6 1.57 1.74 13.20
C GLY A 6 2.14 2.48 11.97
N THR A 7 3.36 3.05 12.04
CA THR A 7 3.95 3.72 10.87
C THR A 7 4.05 2.77 9.68
N ILE A 8 3.62 3.24 8.51
CA ILE A 8 3.79 2.50 7.26
C ILE A 8 5.29 2.50 6.91
N MET A 9 5.91 1.32 6.96
CA MET A 9 7.30 1.11 6.55
C MET A 9 7.42 0.79 5.06
N GLY A 10 6.34 0.52 4.36
CA GLY A 10 6.36 0.33 2.92
C GLY A 10 5.25 -0.55 2.39
N GLY A 11 5.25 -0.69 1.07
CA GLY A 11 4.37 -1.55 0.32
C GLY A 11 5.17 -2.48 -0.60
N LEU A 12 4.59 -3.64 -0.90
CA LEU A 12 5.11 -4.58 -1.88
C LEU A 12 4.14 -4.72 -3.03
N SER A 13 4.64 -4.54 -4.24
CA SER A 13 3.90 -4.76 -5.48
C SER A 13 4.49 -5.93 -6.25
N VAL A 14 3.62 -6.73 -6.86
CA VAL A 14 3.99 -7.82 -7.74
C VAL A 14 3.96 -7.32 -9.18
N VAL A 15 5.07 -7.56 -9.90
CA VAL A 15 5.28 -7.05 -11.27
C VAL A 15 5.67 -8.19 -12.21
N PRO A 16 5.28 -8.16 -13.50
CA PRO A 16 5.62 -9.22 -14.45
C PRO A 16 7.05 -9.13 -14.98
N ASP A 17 7.67 -7.94 -14.94
CA ASP A 17 9.01 -7.64 -15.41
C ASP A 17 9.69 -6.70 -14.41
N LEU A 18 10.66 -7.23 -13.65
CA LEU A 18 11.36 -6.47 -12.63
C LEU A 18 12.21 -5.35 -13.21
N ALA A 19 12.86 -5.57 -14.37
CA ALA A 19 13.73 -4.56 -14.97
C ALA A 19 12.92 -3.35 -15.44
N GLN A 20 11.77 -3.58 -16.07
CA GLN A 20 10.83 -2.54 -16.46
C GLN A 20 10.28 -1.81 -15.23
N ALA A 21 9.90 -2.54 -14.18
CA ALA A 21 9.40 -1.94 -12.94
C ALA A 21 10.47 -1.12 -12.21
N ILE A 22 11.72 -1.59 -12.13
CA ILE A 22 12.82 -0.78 -11.58
C ILE A 22 13.00 0.51 -12.38
N ALA A 23 12.96 0.47 -13.70
CA ALA A 23 13.03 1.68 -14.52
C ALA A 23 11.86 2.64 -14.22
N ALA A 24 10.64 2.11 -14.11
CA ALA A 24 9.45 2.91 -13.78
C ALA A 24 9.57 3.60 -12.41
N TYR A 25 10.04 2.88 -11.41
CA TYR A 25 10.13 3.42 -10.04
C TYR A 25 11.39 4.27 -9.81
N ARG A 26 12.56 3.84 -10.32
CA ARG A 26 13.82 4.56 -10.15
C ARG A 26 13.92 5.77 -11.07
N ASP A 27 13.70 5.57 -12.37
CA ASP A 27 14.03 6.60 -13.38
C ASP A 27 12.88 7.59 -13.58
N VAL A 28 11.60 7.12 -13.45
CA VAL A 28 10.43 7.98 -13.57
C VAL A 28 10.05 8.56 -12.22
N LEU A 29 9.75 7.72 -11.19
CA LEU A 29 9.33 8.21 -9.87
C LEU A 29 10.48 8.75 -9.01
N ARG A 30 11.74 8.64 -9.47
CA ARG A 30 12.93 9.17 -8.79
C ARG A 30 13.22 8.54 -7.42
N LEU A 31 12.84 7.28 -7.25
CA LEU A 31 13.20 6.51 -6.06
C LEU A 31 14.63 5.96 -6.18
N GLU A 32 15.30 5.77 -5.05
CA GLU A 32 16.63 5.16 -4.98
C GLU A 32 16.53 3.64 -4.89
N LEU A 33 17.15 2.90 -5.81
CA LEU A 33 17.30 1.45 -5.70
C LEU A 33 18.34 1.15 -4.60
N VAL A 34 17.93 0.46 -3.54
CA VAL A 34 18.79 0.17 -2.37
C VAL A 34 19.11 -1.31 -2.22
N GLU A 35 18.30 -2.21 -2.82
CA GLU A 35 18.55 -3.64 -2.77
C GLU A 35 17.97 -4.30 -4.02
N GLN A 36 18.65 -5.32 -4.53
CA GLN A 36 18.18 -6.20 -5.60
C GLN A 36 18.73 -7.60 -5.38
N GLY A 37 17.90 -8.61 -5.59
CA GLY A 37 18.31 -10.00 -5.38
C GLY A 37 17.19 -11.00 -5.70
N VAL A 38 17.24 -12.13 -5.02
CA VAL A 38 16.22 -13.17 -5.08
C VAL A 38 15.53 -13.32 -3.72
N LEU A 39 14.23 -13.53 -3.75
CA LEU A 39 13.41 -13.63 -2.55
C LEU A 39 13.77 -14.88 -1.73
N ASP A 40 14.18 -14.68 -0.49
CA ASP A 40 14.51 -15.75 0.44
C ASP A 40 13.31 -16.67 0.71
N ALA A 41 13.56 -17.99 0.77
CA ALA A 41 12.50 -18.98 0.96
C ALA A 41 11.81 -18.87 2.32
N GLY A 42 12.55 -18.53 3.38
CA GLY A 42 12.00 -18.33 4.72
C GLY A 42 11.14 -17.06 4.80
N LEU A 43 11.54 -16.00 4.07
CA LEU A 43 10.74 -14.79 3.96
C LEU A 43 9.45 -15.04 3.19
N ALA A 44 9.52 -15.69 2.01
CA ALA A 44 8.34 -16.05 1.23
C ALA A 44 7.36 -16.95 2.02
N ALA A 45 7.88 -17.93 2.75
CA ALA A 45 7.07 -18.79 3.61
C ALA A 45 6.42 -18.01 4.76
N SER A 46 7.10 -17.01 5.34
CA SER A 46 6.52 -16.18 6.40
C SER A 46 5.37 -15.29 5.92
N TRP A 47 5.29 -14.99 4.63
CA TRP A 47 4.16 -14.32 3.99
C TRP A 47 3.02 -15.28 3.60
N GLY A 48 3.17 -16.59 3.85
CA GLY A 48 2.23 -17.62 3.37
C GLY A 48 2.27 -17.81 1.84
N CYS A 49 3.37 -17.42 1.22
CA CYS A 49 3.56 -17.42 -0.22
C CYS A 49 4.82 -18.20 -0.64
N PRO A 50 4.97 -19.49 -0.23
CA PRO A 50 6.22 -20.24 -0.43
C PRO A 50 6.59 -20.43 -1.91
N ALA A 51 5.62 -20.40 -2.83
CA ALA A 51 5.89 -20.49 -4.27
C ALA A 51 6.48 -19.19 -4.87
N SER A 52 6.55 -18.11 -4.09
CA SER A 52 7.27 -16.89 -4.46
C SER A 52 8.78 -16.95 -4.16
N ALA A 53 9.26 -17.99 -3.48
CA ALA A 53 10.67 -18.16 -3.17
C ALA A 53 11.51 -18.21 -4.47
N GLY A 54 12.68 -17.56 -4.46
CA GLY A 54 13.57 -17.48 -5.63
C GLY A 54 13.12 -16.48 -6.70
N ALA A 55 11.98 -15.81 -6.56
CA ALA A 55 11.58 -14.72 -7.44
C ALA A 55 12.57 -13.55 -7.35
N SER A 56 12.87 -12.90 -8.49
CA SER A 56 13.67 -11.68 -8.50
C SER A 56 12.94 -10.58 -7.73
N HIS A 57 13.65 -9.79 -6.94
CA HIS A 57 13.07 -8.67 -6.22
C HIS A 57 13.97 -7.44 -6.21
N ALA A 58 13.35 -6.30 -5.94
CA ALA A 58 14.04 -5.04 -5.71
C ALA A 58 13.38 -4.28 -4.57
N VAL A 59 14.19 -3.48 -3.86
CA VAL A 59 13.74 -2.56 -2.83
C VAL A 59 14.21 -1.15 -3.20
N LEU A 60 13.28 -0.22 -3.22
CA LEU A 60 13.56 1.19 -3.48
C LEU A 60 13.06 2.02 -2.29
N ARG A 61 13.63 3.21 -2.15
CA ARG A 61 13.22 4.17 -1.12
C ARG A 61 13.14 5.60 -1.67
N PRO A 62 12.44 6.50 -1.01
CA PRO A 62 12.46 7.93 -1.36
C PRO A 62 13.85 8.53 -1.23
N ALA A 63 14.20 9.45 -2.14
CA ALA A 63 15.46 10.20 -2.10
C ALA A 63 15.56 11.12 -0.87
N SER A 64 14.45 11.42 -0.20
CA SER A 64 14.43 12.11 1.11
C SER A 64 15.09 11.32 2.23
N GLY A 65 15.32 10.01 2.04
CA GLY A 65 15.79 9.10 3.08
C GLY A 65 14.69 8.70 4.08
N ALA A 66 13.42 8.95 3.77
CA ALA A 66 12.31 8.49 4.60
C ALA A 66 12.36 6.97 4.81
N ALA A 67 12.06 6.52 6.03
CA ALA A 67 12.01 5.09 6.38
C ALA A 67 10.74 4.45 5.80
N CYS A 68 10.65 4.41 4.48
CA CYS A 68 9.56 3.84 3.70
C CYS A 68 10.14 3.15 2.47
N TRP A 69 9.78 1.90 2.24
CA TRP A 69 10.35 1.07 1.18
C TRP A 69 9.27 0.61 0.21
N PHE A 70 9.53 0.83 -1.08
CA PHE A 70 8.76 0.28 -2.18
C PHE A 70 9.43 -1.03 -2.61
N ARG A 71 8.74 -2.14 -2.43
CA ARG A 71 9.26 -3.46 -2.79
C ARG A 71 8.58 -3.98 -4.05
N LEU A 72 9.37 -4.50 -4.97
CA LEU A 72 8.93 -5.10 -6.22
C LEU A 72 9.34 -6.56 -6.23
N VAL A 73 8.41 -7.47 -6.54
CA VAL A 73 8.69 -8.91 -6.69
C VAL A 73 8.19 -9.35 -8.06
N GLU A 74 9.08 -9.99 -8.83
CA GLU A 74 8.74 -10.48 -10.17
C GLU A 74 7.96 -11.78 -10.09
N GLN A 75 6.75 -11.77 -10.63
CA GLN A 75 5.92 -12.96 -10.76
C GLN A 75 5.00 -12.84 -11.99
N PRO A 76 4.58 -13.96 -12.59
CA PRO A 76 3.63 -13.93 -13.70
C PRO A 76 2.30 -13.32 -13.25
N THR A 77 1.72 -12.46 -14.09
CA THR A 77 0.40 -11.91 -13.89
C THR A 77 -0.66 -13.03 -13.94
N HIS A 78 -1.61 -13.03 -13.01
CA HIS A 78 -2.73 -13.95 -13.09
C HIS A 78 -3.74 -13.47 -14.15
N PRO A 79 -4.21 -14.33 -15.08
CA PRO A 79 -5.08 -13.91 -16.19
C PRO A 79 -6.42 -13.32 -15.73
N ASP A 80 -6.91 -13.74 -14.57
CA ASP A 80 -8.15 -13.23 -13.99
C ASP A 80 -7.96 -12.04 -13.03
N PHE A 81 -6.74 -11.54 -12.90
CA PHE A 81 -6.51 -10.35 -12.09
C PHE A 81 -7.13 -9.11 -12.74
N ARG A 82 -7.97 -8.43 -12.00
CA ARG A 82 -8.59 -7.16 -12.38
C ARG A 82 -8.27 -6.14 -11.29
N PRO A 83 -7.40 -5.16 -11.56
CA PRO A 83 -7.13 -4.09 -10.60
C PRO A 83 -8.43 -3.34 -10.26
N THR A 84 -8.49 -2.78 -9.07
CA THR A 84 -9.60 -1.94 -8.58
C THR A 84 -10.96 -2.62 -8.38
N THR A 85 -11.12 -3.89 -8.72
CA THR A 85 -12.40 -4.63 -8.57
C THR A 85 -12.30 -5.85 -7.65
N THR A 86 -11.17 -5.99 -6.93
CA THR A 86 -10.92 -7.12 -6.03
C THR A 86 -10.63 -6.66 -4.61
N TYR A 87 -10.98 -7.49 -3.62
CA TYR A 87 -10.66 -7.24 -2.21
C TYR A 87 -9.15 -7.32 -1.93
N GLY A 88 -8.74 -6.73 -0.81
CA GLY A 88 -7.35 -6.62 -0.37
C GLY A 88 -6.77 -5.23 -0.68
N TRP A 89 -5.46 -5.10 -0.72
CA TRP A 89 -4.80 -3.80 -0.95
C TRP A 89 -5.13 -3.20 -2.31
N ALA A 90 -5.95 -2.17 -2.32
CA ALA A 90 -6.40 -1.51 -3.55
C ALA A 90 -5.39 -0.50 -4.08
N ALA A 91 -4.75 0.27 -3.20
CA ALA A 91 -3.78 1.29 -3.60
C ALA A 91 -2.75 1.59 -2.50
N PHE A 92 -1.61 2.18 -2.89
CA PHE A 92 -0.67 2.85 -2.01
C PHE A 92 -0.69 4.34 -2.29
N GLU A 93 -1.05 5.15 -1.29
CA GLU A 93 -1.04 6.60 -1.41
C GLU A 93 0.32 7.15 -1.03
N THR A 94 0.99 7.77 -1.98
CA THR A 94 2.32 8.36 -1.80
C THR A 94 2.25 9.87 -1.81
N THR A 95 3.08 10.52 -1.01
CA THR A 95 3.22 11.97 -1.07
C THR A 95 4.15 12.37 -2.21
N VAL A 96 3.82 13.48 -2.91
CA VAL A 96 4.64 14.09 -3.96
C VAL A 96 4.78 15.59 -3.73
N GLU A 97 5.89 16.18 -4.21
CA GLU A 97 6.13 17.62 -4.11
C GLU A 97 5.16 18.42 -5.01
N ASP A 98 4.97 17.97 -6.24
CA ASP A 98 4.09 18.61 -7.24
C ASP A 98 3.32 17.57 -8.03
N VAL A 99 2.02 17.44 -7.77
CA VAL A 99 1.17 16.47 -8.47
C VAL A 99 0.91 16.84 -9.92
N TRP A 100 0.98 18.14 -10.26
CA TRP A 100 0.69 18.64 -11.62
C TRP A 100 1.79 18.31 -12.63
N HIS A 101 2.97 17.95 -12.13
CA HIS A 101 4.08 17.48 -12.96
C HIS A 101 3.82 16.10 -13.59
N TRP A 102 3.15 15.20 -12.88
CA TRP A 102 3.09 13.77 -13.20
C TRP A 102 2.29 13.40 -14.46
N PRO A 103 1.20 14.09 -14.87
CA PRO A 103 0.50 13.72 -16.11
C PRO A 103 1.38 13.72 -17.36
N GLU A 104 2.39 14.60 -17.41
CA GLU A 104 3.34 14.69 -18.51
C GLU A 104 4.60 13.85 -18.29
N ALA A 105 4.94 13.56 -17.03
CA ALA A 105 6.15 12.83 -16.65
C ALA A 105 5.98 11.31 -16.66
N LEU A 106 4.75 10.80 -16.54
CA LEU A 106 4.47 9.35 -16.57
C LEU A 106 4.39 8.84 -18.01
N PRO A 107 5.37 8.05 -18.50
CA PRO A 107 5.34 7.50 -19.84
C PRO A 107 4.23 6.45 -19.99
N PRO A 108 3.36 6.55 -21.03
CA PRO A 108 2.17 5.70 -21.16
C PRO A 108 2.47 4.22 -21.39
N GLU A 109 3.69 3.87 -21.78
CA GLU A 109 4.15 2.50 -21.90
C GLU A 109 4.44 1.82 -20.55
N LEU A 110 4.60 2.61 -19.48
CA LEU A 110 4.88 2.13 -18.12
C LEU A 110 3.72 2.42 -17.16
N TRP A 111 2.95 3.47 -17.40
CA TRP A 111 1.93 3.97 -16.49
C TRP A 111 0.63 4.27 -17.21
N GLU A 112 -0.47 3.85 -16.61
CA GLU A 112 -1.82 4.21 -17.05
C GLU A 112 -2.44 5.20 -16.07
N ILE A 113 -2.71 6.44 -16.50
CA ILE A 113 -3.39 7.44 -15.67
C ILE A 113 -4.88 7.10 -15.59
N VAL A 114 -5.34 6.70 -14.42
CA VAL A 114 -6.74 6.37 -14.13
C VAL A 114 -7.53 7.62 -13.75
N GLY A 115 -6.92 8.48 -12.94
CA GLY A 115 -7.48 9.76 -12.51
C GLY A 115 -6.42 10.86 -12.55
N PRO A 116 -6.56 11.86 -13.44
CA PRO A 116 -5.64 13.01 -13.45
C PRO A 116 -5.76 13.83 -12.15
N PRO A 117 -4.76 14.70 -11.85
CA PRO A 117 -4.80 15.55 -10.66
C PRO A 117 -6.10 16.33 -10.57
N LYS A 118 -6.78 16.26 -9.43
CA LYS A 118 -8.04 16.97 -9.22
C LYS A 118 -8.09 17.56 -7.81
N LYS A 119 -8.33 18.85 -7.71
CA LYS A 119 -8.68 19.47 -6.42
C LYS A 119 -10.03 18.93 -5.94
N LEU A 120 -10.08 18.52 -4.67
CA LEU A 120 -11.32 18.08 -4.05
C LEU A 120 -12.23 19.30 -3.87
N GLU A 121 -13.46 19.21 -4.39
CA GLU A 121 -14.47 20.25 -4.24
C GLU A 121 -15.14 20.15 -2.87
N ASN A 122 -15.47 21.30 -2.26
CA ASN A 122 -16.19 21.40 -0.99
C ASN A 122 -15.49 20.79 0.25
N VAL A 123 -14.24 20.43 0.14
CA VAL A 123 -13.37 20.07 1.26
C VAL A 123 -12.23 21.07 1.26
N ALA A 124 -11.83 21.58 2.43
CA ALA A 124 -10.59 22.35 2.51
C ALA A 124 -9.49 21.47 1.91
N PRO A 125 -8.77 21.91 0.85
CA PRO A 125 -7.88 21.03 0.11
C PRO A 125 -6.69 20.65 0.98
N SER A 126 -6.78 19.51 1.67
CA SER A 126 -5.68 18.96 2.43
C SER A 126 -4.65 18.33 1.53
N PHE A 127 -5.08 17.76 0.41
CA PHE A 127 -4.21 17.21 -0.64
C PHE A 127 -4.91 17.19 -2.01
N ILE A 128 -4.12 17.05 -3.06
CA ILE A 128 -4.60 16.92 -4.44
C ILE A 128 -4.19 15.53 -4.92
N PRO A 129 -5.13 14.59 -5.11
CA PRO A 129 -4.84 13.24 -5.55
C PRO A 129 -4.70 13.14 -7.07
N MET A 130 -3.89 12.17 -7.50
CA MET A 130 -3.83 11.61 -8.84
C MET A 130 -3.69 10.10 -8.72
N GLN A 131 -4.30 9.32 -9.62
CA GLN A 131 -4.24 7.87 -9.61
C GLN A 131 -3.60 7.32 -10.88
N ALA A 132 -2.67 6.39 -10.73
CA ALA A 132 -2.03 5.70 -11.84
C ALA A 132 -1.84 4.20 -11.54
N LEU A 133 -1.94 3.38 -12.58
CA LEU A 133 -1.55 1.97 -12.54
C LEU A 133 -0.13 1.83 -13.07
N GLY A 134 0.70 1.12 -12.31
CA GLY A 134 2.09 0.83 -12.68
C GLY A 134 2.25 -0.44 -13.53
N PRO A 135 3.51 -0.88 -13.76
CA PRO A 135 3.85 -2.00 -14.63
C PRO A 135 3.21 -3.34 -14.27
N GLY A 136 2.95 -3.59 -12.98
CA GLY A 136 2.27 -4.78 -12.47
C GLY A 136 0.76 -4.59 -12.29
N ARG A 137 0.21 -3.50 -12.81
CA ARG A 137 -1.18 -3.09 -12.58
C ARG A 137 -1.46 -2.77 -11.10
N GLU A 138 -0.42 -2.49 -10.32
CA GLU A 138 -0.52 -1.94 -8.99
C GLU A 138 -1.00 -0.49 -9.05
N MET A 139 -1.93 -0.14 -8.17
CA MET A 139 -2.44 1.22 -8.08
C MET A 139 -1.58 2.05 -7.14
N ILE A 140 -1.11 3.20 -7.61
CA ILE A 140 -0.45 4.22 -6.80
C ILE A 140 -1.25 5.51 -6.90
N TYR A 141 -1.47 6.14 -5.74
CA TYR A 141 -1.95 7.52 -5.69
C TYR A 141 -0.75 8.43 -5.44
N LEU A 142 -0.62 9.45 -6.28
CA LEU A 142 0.35 10.53 -6.13
C LEU A 142 -0.39 11.72 -5.53
N ASN A 143 -0.10 12.05 -4.27
CA ASN A 143 -0.85 13.05 -3.51
C ASN A 143 0.05 14.23 -3.13
N GLN A 144 -0.25 15.41 -3.65
CA GLN A 144 0.38 16.64 -3.15
C GLN A 144 -0.34 17.11 -1.89
N VAL A 145 0.29 16.91 -0.74
CA VAL A 145 -0.26 17.33 0.56
C VAL A 145 -0.04 18.82 0.76
N LEU A 146 -1.13 19.56 0.97
CA LEU A 146 -1.13 21.02 1.15
C LEU A 146 -1.25 21.44 2.63
N SER A 147 -2.03 20.69 3.42
CA SER A 147 -2.26 20.95 4.84
C SER A 147 -2.65 19.67 5.56
N ASP A 148 -2.66 19.69 6.88
CA ASP A 148 -3.24 18.64 7.69
C ASP A 148 -4.76 18.57 7.49
N MET A 149 -5.37 17.43 7.74
CA MET A 149 -6.79 17.19 7.55
C MET A 149 -7.48 16.94 8.89
N GLY A 150 -8.17 17.96 9.42
CA GLY A 150 -8.88 17.84 10.69
C GLY A 150 -7.93 17.47 11.84
N ASP A 151 -8.12 16.28 12.39
CA ASP A 151 -7.28 15.72 13.47
C ASP A 151 -6.17 14.78 12.96
N LEU A 152 -5.96 14.71 11.64
CA LEU A 152 -4.90 13.91 11.02
C LEU A 152 -3.73 14.79 10.58
N ASP A 153 -2.52 14.35 10.93
CA ASP A 153 -1.26 14.96 10.47
C ASP A 153 -0.86 14.27 9.15
N LEU A 154 -0.87 15.04 8.07
CA LEU A 154 -0.51 14.54 6.75
C LEU A 154 0.94 14.90 6.42
N PRO A 155 1.81 13.91 6.14
CA PRO A 155 3.21 14.18 5.82
C PRO A 155 3.33 14.89 4.47
N ARG A 156 4.13 15.95 4.41
CA ARG A 156 4.51 16.59 3.15
C ARG A 156 5.70 15.88 2.55
N ALA A 157 5.74 15.84 1.23
CA ALA A 157 6.88 15.30 0.51
C ALA A 157 8.14 16.16 0.70
N ALA A 158 9.29 15.50 0.82
CA ALA A 158 10.62 16.10 0.83
C ALA A 158 11.49 15.52 -0.31
N ALA A 159 10.85 14.91 -1.31
CA ALA A 159 11.41 14.41 -2.56
C ALA A 159 10.31 14.37 -3.62
N PRO A 160 10.63 14.29 -4.93
CA PRO A 160 9.63 14.26 -5.99
C PRO A 160 8.51 13.26 -5.75
N VAL A 161 8.84 12.01 -5.36
CA VAL A 161 7.96 11.03 -4.73
C VAL A 161 8.56 10.66 -3.39
N ASP A 162 7.76 10.72 -2.32
CA ASP A 162 8.22 10.42 -0.97
C ASP A 162 7.50 9.18 -0.41
N ARG A 163 7.09 9.21 0.85
CA ARG A 163 6.58 8.04 1.57
C ARG A 163 5.16 7.65 1.18
N ILE A 164 4.86 6.37 1.34
CA ILE A 164 3.47 5.91 1.47
C ILE A 164 2.96 6.40 2.83
N PHE A 165 1.81 7.09 2.85
CA PHE A 165 1.24 7.66 4.07
C PHE A 165 -0.16 7.14 4.39
N ILE A 166 -0.86 6.59 3.40
CA ILE A 166 -2.11 5.85 3.54
C ILE A 166 -2.04 4.64 2.62
N THR A 167 -2.59 3.52 3.07
CA THR A 167 -2.80 2.32 2.26
C THR A 167 -4.29 2.07 2.14
N VAL A 168 -4.80 1.90 0.91
CA VAL A 168 -6.24 1.73 0.65
C VAL A 168 -6.58 0.25 0.65
N LEU A 169 -7.55 -0.12 1.48
CA LEU A 169 -8.04 -1.50 1.63
C LEU A 169 -9.47 -1.61 1.08
N ALA A 170 -9.62 -2.37 0.01
CA ALA A 170 -10.92 -2.81 -0.50
C ALA A 170 -11.47 -3.91 0.41
N ALA A 171 -12.51 -3.64 1.18
CA ALA A 171 -13.06 -4.58 2.16
C ALA A 171 -14.43 -5.10 1.76
N PRO A 172 -14.68 -6.43 1.90
CA PRO A 172 -16.02 -6.99 1.78
C PRO A 172 -16.91 -6.66 2.98
N ASP A 173 -16.29 -6.39 4.14
CA ASP A 173 -16.92 -5.98 5.39
C ASP A 173 -16.01 -4.96 6.08
N ARG A 174 -16.32 -3.69 5.91
CA ARG A 174 -15.58 -2.57 6.49
C ARG A 174 -15.53 -2.63 8.02
N ALA A 175 -16.63 -3.04 8.66
CA ALA A 175 -16.69 -3.12 10.13
C ALA A 175 -15.76 -4.22 10.67
N ALA A 176 -15.72 -5.39 10.01
CA ALA A 176 -14.81 -6.47 10.36
C ALA A 176 -13.35 -6.06 10.14
N ALA A 177 -13.02 -5.33 9.06
CA ALA A 177 -11.68 -4.83 8.82
C ALA A 177 -11.23 -3.85 9.91
N LEU A 178 -12.05 -2.86 10.25
CA LEU A 178 -11.77 -1.90 11.32
C LEU A 178 -11.57 -2.59 12.69
N ALA A 179 -12.39 -3.59 13.00
CA ALA A 179 -12.26 -4.38 14.22
C ALA A 179 -10.93 -5.16 14.24
N TRP A 180 -10.54 -5.73 13.09
CA TRP A 180 -9.29 -6.48 13.00
C TRP A 180 -8.06 -5.58 13.27
N TYR A 181 -7.95 -4.40 12.68
CA TYR A 181 -6.83 -3.48 12.92
C TYR A 181 -6.75 -3.02 14.37
N ARG A 182 -7.90 -2.76 15.00
CA ARG A 182 -7.97 -2.44 16.43
C ARG A 182 -7.53 -3.60 17.31
N ASP A 183 -8.12 -4.78 17.10
CA ASP A 183 -7.96 -5.92 18.02
C ASP A 183 -6.64 -6.64 17.82
N ALA A 184 -6.14 -6.74 16.59
CA ALA A 184 -4.90 -7.42 16.25
C ALA A 184 -3.66 -6.55 16.47
N LEU A 185 -3.74 -5.26 16.11
CA LEU A 185 -2.58 -4.36 16.07
C LEU A 185 -2.69 -3.18 17.04
N GLY A 186 -3.82 -2.98 17.74
CA GLY A 186 -4.00 -1.86 18.65
C GLY A 186 -4.11 -0.50 17.95
N LEU A 187 -4.47 -0.49 16.67
CA LEU A 187 -4.68 0.74 15.92
C LEU A 187 -6.07 1.33 16.19
N GLU A 188 -6.22 2.62 16.02
CA GLU A 188 -7.44 3.34 16.35
C GLU A 188 -8.35 3.48 15.12
N ARG A 189 -9.67 3.43 15.33
CA ARG A 189 -10.62 3.88 14.31
C ARG A 189 -10.60 5.40 14.25
N GLY A 190 -10.45 5.94 13.03
CA GLY A 190 -10.61 7.35 12.71
C GLY A 190 -12.03 7.69 12.24
N ALA A 191 -12.15 8.79 11.50
CA ALA A 191 -13.43 9.27 10.96
C ALA A 191 -13.92 8.42 9.79
N ASP A 192 -15.25 8.48 9.57
CA ASP A 192 -15.91 7.97 8.38
C ASP A 192 -16.20 9.13 7.42
N TYR A 193 -16.03 8.88 6.12
CA TYR A 193 -16.38 9.80 5.05
C TYR A 193 -17.27 9.09 4.05
N THR A 194 -18.32 9.75 3.59
CA THR A 194 -19.22 9.22 2.54
C THR A 194 -19.21 10.20 1.38
N LEU A 195 -18.72 9.76 0.24
CA LEU A 195 -18.49 10.62 -0.92
C LEU A 195 -18.64 9.86 -2.24
N PRO A 196 -18.88 10.55 -3.36
CA PRO A 196 -18.75 9.95 -4.68
C PRO A 196 -17.29 9.59 -4.95
N TYR A 197 -16.98 8.28 -4.98
CA TYR A 197 -15.61 7.81 -5.18
C TYR A 197 -15.40 7.45 -6.66
N SER A 198 -14.89 8.39 -7.42
CA SER A 198 -14.85 8.30 -8.88
C SER A 198 -14.07 7.09 -9.41
N MET A 199 -13.01 6.64 -8.72
CA MET A 199 -12.24 5.46 -9.11
C MET A 199 -13.08 4.18 -8.95
N ILE A 200 -13.75 4.00 -7.82
CA ILE A 200 -14.64 2.86 -7.57
C ILE A 200 -15.81 2.89 -8.54
N ASN A 201 -16.45 4.06 -8.70
CA ASN A 201 -17.60 4.19 -9.61
C ASN A 201 -17.22 3.84 -11.06
N LYS A 202 -16.06 4.28 -11.54
CA LYS A 202 -15.56 3.90 -12.88
C LYS A 202 -15.25 2.41 -12.97
N ALA A 203 -14.57 1.83 -11.96
CA ALA A 203 -14.16 0.42 -11.98
C ALA A 203 -15.35 -0.55 -12.01
N PHE A 204 -16.47 -0.17 -11.40
CA PHE A 204 -17.69 -0.98 -11.34
C PHE A 204 -18.82 -0.48 -12.25
N GLU A 205 -18.54 0.48 -13.15
CA GLU A 205 -19.52 1.06 -14.09
C GLU A 205 -20.77 1.60 -13.38
N LEU A 206 -20.58 2.19 -12.18
CA LEU A 206 -21.64 2.80 -11.37
C LEU A 206 -21.87 4.25 -11.79
N PRO A 207 -23.08 4.82 -11.51
CA PRO A 207 -23.34 6.24 -11.67
C PRO A 207 -22.28 7.08 -10.94
N ALA A 208 -21.87 8.21 -11.53
CA ALA A 208 -20.78 9.05 -11.01
C ALA A 208 -21.04 9.58 -9.59
N GLU A 209 -22.32 9.75 -9.21
CA GLU A 209 -22.80 10.21 -7.92
C GLU A 209 -22.95 9.09 -6.88
N THR A 210 -22.67 7.83 -7.22
CA THR A 210 -22.78 6.70 -6.28
C THR A 210 -21.83 6.93 -5.11
N LEU A 211 -22.39 6.87 -3.90
CA LEU A 211 -21.65 7.13 -2.67
C LEU A 211 -20.95 5.86 -2.17
N THR A 212 -19.69 6.00 -1.82
CA THR A 212 -18.92 5.00 -1.08
C THR A 212 -18.59 5.55 0.31
N THR A 213 -18.71 4.71 1.33
CA THR A 213 -18.26 5.05 2.68
C THR A 213 -16.86 4.49 2.87
N ILE A 214 -15.95 5.35 3.29
CA ILE A 214 -14.58 5.02 3.66
C ILE A 214 -14.36 5.31 5.14
N SER A 215 -13.48 4.58 5.79
CA SER A 215 -13.13 4.77 7.20
C SER A 215 -11.62 4.77 7.37
N MET A 216 -11.12 5.69 8.18
CA MET A 216 -9.70 5.71 8.48
C MET A 216 -9.35 4.80 9.66
N VAL A 217 -8.24 4.07 9.54
CA VAL A 217 -7.49 3.48 10.64
C VAL A 217 -6.29 4.38 10.90
N ARG A 218 -5.99 4.67 12.16
CA ARG A 218 -4.94 5.61 12.54
C ARG A 218 -4.10 5.13 13.73
N ALA A 219 -2.93 5.70 13.87
CA ALA A 219 -2.09 5.63 15.07
C ALA A 219 -1.88 7.04 15.62
N GLY A 220 -2.60 7.41 16.68
CA GLY A 220 -2.67 8.79 17.15
C GLY A 220 -3.25 9.70 16.07
N ARG A 221 -2.46 10.67 15.59
CA ARG A 221 -2.86 11.59 14.50
C ARG A 221 -2.43 11.14 13.10
N MET A 222 -1.73 10.01 13.00
CA MET A 222 -1.19 9.49 11.73
C MET A 222 -2.22 8.58 11.04
N PRO A 223 -2.67 8.88 9.81
CA PRO A 223 -3.49 7.96 9.03
C PRO A 223 -2.64 6.75 8.59
N ILE A 224 -3.22 5.56 8.60
CA ILE A 224 -2.52 4.31 8.26
C ILE A 224 -3.25 3.57 7.14
N VAL A 225 -4.54 3.27 7.33
CA VAL A 225 -5.34 2.53 6.36
C VAL A 225 -6.64 3.28 6.10
N GLU A 226 -6.95 3.49 4.83
CA GLU A 226 -8.29 3.82 4.36
C GLU A 226 -9.00 2.50 4.05
N VAL A 227 -10.09 2.23 4.75
CA VAL A 227 -10.90 1.02 4.55
C VAL A 227 -12.16 1.40 3.78
N ASP A 228 -12.25 0.91 2.55
CA ASP A 228 -13.33 1.22 1.62
C ASP A 228 -14.42 0.15 1.64
N ASP A 229 -15.69 0.56 1.71
CA ASP A 229 -16.83 -0.30 1.44
C ASP A 229 -16.92 -0.57 -0.07
N TYR A 230 -16.37 -1.72 -0.51
CA TYR A 230 -16.44 -2.06 -1.92
C TYR A 230 -17.82 -2.62 -2.31
N PRO A 231 -18.26 -2.35 -3.56
CA PRO A 231 -19.54 -2.85 -4.07
C PRO A 231 -19.65 -4.38 -3.98
N PRO A 232 -20.87 -4.95 -3.83
CA PRO A 232 -21.07 -6.41 -3.79
C PRO A 232 -20.58 -7.17 -5.03
N ALA A 233 -20.33 -6.48 -6.14
CA ALA A 233 -19.75 -7.04 -7.35
C ALA A 233 -18.24 -7.28 -7.24
N ALA A 234 -17.57 -6.78 -6.21
CA ALA A 234 -16.15 -7.06 -5.98
C ALA A 234 -15.92 -8.53 -5.65
N THR A 235 -14.76 -9.03 -6.04
CA THR A 235 -14.42 -10.45 -5.90
C THR A 235 -13.11 -10.64 -5.12
N PRO A 236 -12.87 -11.82 -4.54
CA PRO A 236 -11.54 -12.18 -4.05
C PRO A 236 -10.49 -12.01 -5.13
N ARG A 237 -9.30 -11.54 -4.76
CA ARG A 237 -8.21 -11.35 -5.72
C ARG A 237 -7.67 -12.69 -6.23
N ALA A 238 -7.78 -12.91 -7.53
CA ALA A 238 -7.22 -14.09 -8.18
C ALA A 238 -5.68 -14.07 -8.08
N ARG A 239 -5.09 -15.22 -7.71
CA ARG A 239 -3.65 -15.41 -7.60
C ARG A 239 -3.24 -16.84 -7.91
N HIS A 240 -1.99 -17.03 -8.34
CA HIS A 240 -1.43 -18.37 -8.46
C HIS A 240 -1.25 -19.01 -7.06
N ALA A 241 -1.46 -20.32 -7.00
CA ALA A 241 -1.40 -21.04 -5.71
C ALA A 241 -0.03 -20.88 -5.02
N GLY A 242 -0.06 -20.46 -3.77
CA GLY A 242 1.16 -20.27 -2.95
C GLY A 242 2.04 -19.08 -3.36
N MET A 243 1.61 -18.24 -4.31
CA MET A 243 2.31 -17.01 -4.70
C MET A 243 1.70 -15.77 -4.03
N LEU A 244 2.43 -14.66 -4.04
CA LEU A 244 1.93 -13.34 -3.66
C LEU A 244 0.73 -12.95 -4.54
N PRO A 245 -0.26 -12.21 -4.01
CA PRO A 245 -1.33 -11.68 -4.83
C PRO A 245 -0.78 -10.63 -5.81
N PRO A 246 -1.30 -10.54 -7.05
CA PRO A 246 -0.85 -9.57 -8.05
C PRO A 246 -1.21 -8.13 -7.67
N GLY A 247 -0.48 -7.17 -8.23
CA GLY A 247 -0.62 -5.74 -7.94
C GLY A 247 -0.12 -5.40 -6.55
N ASN A 248 -0.84 -4.55 -5.79
CA ASN A 248 -0.50 -4.22 -4.41
C ASN A 248 -0.71 -5.44 -3.51
N ALA A 249 0.37 -6.06 -3.07
CA ALA A 249 0.34 -7.40 -2.49
C ALA A 249 0.41 -7.43 -0.96
N LEU A 250 1.24 -6.57 -0.37
CA LEU A 250 1.52 -6.60 1.06
C LEU A 250 1.90 -5.20 1.55
N VAL A 251 1.47 -4.86 2.76
CA VAL A 251 1.86 -3.63 3.48
C VAL A 251 2.67 -4.00 4.69
N THR A 252 3.73 -3.23 4.97
CA THR A 252 4.57 -3.39 6.16
C THR A 252 4.36 -2.23 7.12
N LEU A 253 4.05 -2.57 8.36
CA LEU A 253 3.84 -1.63 9.46
C LEU A 253 4.92 -1.79 10.53
N ALA A 254 5.37 -0.68 11.10
CA ALA A 254 6.19 -0.69 12.30
C ALA A 254 5.34 -1.06 13.53
N VAL A 255 5.82 -1.96 14.36
CA VAL A 255 5.19 -2.26 15.66
C VAL A 255 6.24 -2.17 16.77
N ARG A 256 5.83 -1.78 17.98
CA ARG A 256 6.76 -1.69 19.11
C ARG A 256 7.20 -3.08 19.60
N ASP A 257 6.28 -4.02 19.61
CA ASP A 257 6.47 -5.36 20.18
C ASP A 257 5.51 -6.33 19.47
N LEU A 258 6.08 -7.30 18.76
CA LEU A 258 5.31 -8.31 18.02
C LEU A 258 4.60 -9.28 18.97
N ASP A 259 5.16 -9.53 20.17
CA ASP A 259 4.58 -10.44 21.14
C ASP A 259 3.38 -9.81 21.88
N ALA A 260 3.28 -8.48 21.88
CA ALA A 260 2.11 -7.74 22.37
C ALA A 260 0.96 -7.64 21.36
N CYS A 261 1.23 -7.84 20.07
CA CYS A 261 0.20 -7.88 19.03
C CYS A 261 -0.64 -9.15 19.17
N ARG A 262 -1.95 -9.02 18.94
CA ARG A 262 -2.89 -10.16 19.00
C ARG A 262 -3.19 -10.72 17.60
N ALA A 263 -2.41 -10.35 16.61
CA ALA A 263 -2.52 -10.87 15.26
C ALA A 263 -2.19 -12.37 15.22
N LYS A 264 -2.93 -13.11 14.42
CA LYS A 264 -2.61 -14.50 14.15
C LYS A 264 -1.56 -14.58 13.07
N TRP A 265 -0.30 -14.71 13.47
CA TRP A 265 0.83 -14.78 12.56
C TRP A 265 0.80 -16.05 11.71
N ILE A 266 1.12 -15.93 10.42
CA ILE A 266 1.26 -17.05 9.46
C ILE A 266 2.42 -17.95 9.90
N ALA A 267 3.53 -17.34 10.33
CA ALA A 267 4.68 -18.01 10.92
C ALA A 267 5.15 -17.24 12.16
N PRO A 268 5.84 -17.87 13.12
CA PRO A 268 6.36 -17.16 14.27
C PRO A 268 7.25 -15.97 13.89
N PRO A 269 7.23 -14.86 14.68
CA PRO A 269 8.13 -13.75 14.47
C PRO A 269 9.60 -14.19 14.44
N ALA A 270 10.35 -13.75 13.43
CA ALA A 270 11.75 -14.08 13.25
C ALA A 270 12.54 -12.90 12.72
N ALA A 271 13.84 -12.85 13.06
CA ALA A 271 14.76 -11.87 12.51
C ALA A 271 14.84 -12.01 10.98
N ARG A 272 14.88 -10.88 10.26
CA ARG A 272 14.97 -10.82 8.81
C ARG A 272 16.10 -9.88 8.39
N GLU A 273 16.75 -10.23 7.30
CA GLU A 273 17.80 -9.42 6.69
C GLU A 273 17.26 -8.60 5.52
N GLY A 274 18.01 -7.62 5.07
CA GLY A 274 17.69 -6.72 3.97
C GLY A 274 17.44 -5.28 4.43
N ALA A 275 17.39 -4.36 3.47
CA ALA A 275 17.36 -2.92 3.71
C ALA A 275 16.18 -2.44 4.54
N LEU A 276 15.01 -3.11 4.43
CA LEU A 276 13.84 -2.80 5.24
C LEU A 276 13.96 -3.33 6.67
N TYR A 277 14.52 -4.52 6.83
CA TYR A 277 14.48 -5.24 8.11
C TYR A 277 15.66 -4.94 9.03
N GLU A 278 16.88 -4.85 8.50
CA GLU A 278 18.11 -4.57 9.26
C GLU A 278 18.27 -5.49 10.48
N GLY A 279 17.99 -6.80 10.33
CA GLY A 279 18.05 -7.79 11.41
C GLY A 279 16.86 -7.79 12.37
N ARG A 280 15.88 -6.91 12.18
CA ARG A 280 14.70 -6.81 13.05
C ARG A 280 13.76 -8.01 12.89
N ARG A 281 13.03 -8.34 13.96
CA ARG A 281 11.97 -9.34 13.90
C ARG A 281 10.81 -8.86 13.05
N ALA A 282 10.27 -9.76 12.23
CA ALA A 282 9.09 -9.51 11.43
C ALA A 282 8.15 -10.73 11.46
N ALA A 283 6.87 -10.47 11.28
CA ALA A 283 5.83 -11.48 11.14
C ALA A 283 4.69 -10.94 10.27
N THR A 284 3.97 -11.84 9.59
CA THR A 284 2.87 -11.48 8.69
C THR A 284 1.58 -12.13 9.15
N ALA A 285 0.49 -11.39 9.08
CA ALA A 285 -0.87 -11.87 9.30
C ALA A 285 -1.73 -11.65 8.06
N ILE A 286 -2.85 -12.37 7.99
CA ILE A 286 -3.91 -12.13 7.02
C ILE A 286 -4.99 -11.28 7.70
N GLY A 287 -5.29 -10.14 7.13
CA GLY A 287 -6.36 -9.26 7.62
C GLY A 287 -7.76 -9.71 7.19
N ALA A 288 -8.76 -8.93 7.59
CA ALA A 288 -10.17 -9.31 7.43
C ALA A 288 -10.65 -9.31 5.96
N ALA A 289 -9.99 -8.59 5.07
CA ALA A 289 -10.27 -8.60 3.63
C ALA A 289 -9.37 -9.57 2.85
N GLY A 290 -8.59 -10.43 3.55
CA GLY A 290 -7.64 -11.35 2.94
C GLY A 290 -6.29 -10.71 2.57
N GLU A 291 -6.07 -9.47 2.95
CA GLU A 291 -4.84 -8.72 2.73
C GLU A 291 -3.68 -9.24 3.60
N LEU A 292 -2.46 -9.15 3.06
CA LEU A 292 -1.24 -9.47 3.81
C LEU A 292 -0.74 -8.21 4.54
N VAL A 293 -0.63 -8.31 5.85
CA VAL A 293 -0.10 -7.27 6.74
C VAL A 293 1.15 -7.81 7.41
N GLU A 294 2.30 -7.28 7.02
CA GLU A 294 3.58 -7.56 7.66
C GLU A 294 3.85 -6.53 8.76
N CYS A 295 4.30 -6.98 9.90
CA CYS A 295 4.73 -6.13 11.00
C CYS A 295 6.22 -6.33 11.25
N VAL A 296 6.95 -5.22 11.41
CA VAL A 296 8.38 -5.21 11.77
C VAL A 296 8.53 -4.55 13.12
N GLU A 297 9.23 -5.23 14.02
CA GLU A 297 9.49 -4.75 15.37
C GLU A 297 10.57 -3.66 15.34
N VAL A 298 10.21 -2.46 15.77
CA VAL A 298 11.13 -1.30 15.73
C VAL A 298 11.71 -0.94 17.09
N GLY A 299 11.39 -1.74 18.13
CA GLY A 299 11.85 -1.53 19.49
C GLY A 299 11.28 -0.27 20.15
N GLY A 300 11.27 -0.25 21.47
CA GLY A 300 10.97 0.92 22.28
C GLY A 300 12.23 1.72 22.58
#